data_163d4295f455526f1c8d28915803f686
#
_entry.id   163d4295f455526f1c8d28915803f686
#
_cell.length_a   1.000
_cell.length_b   1.000
_cell.length_c   1.000
_cell.angle_alpha   90.00
_cell.angle_beta   90.00
_cell.angle_gamma   90.00
#
_symmetry.space_group_name_H-M   'P 1'
#
loop_
_entity.id
_entity.type
_entity.pdbx_description
1 polymer ?
#
loop_
_entity_poly.entity_id
_entity_poly.type
_entity_poly.pdbx_seq_one_letter_code
_entity_poly.pdbx_strand_id
1 'polypeptide(L)'
;EAKRGSYKMEKNGKTFIKGLVIGATMTVPGVSGGSMAMVLGIYDRLLKHVSEITKYPKESLTFLLWFAAGAGSGAFLFSRGISWLLTTRAEGILCFFFLGAVSGGIPMILKSASVSRIRGRELICILTGILTALLIALIPQGMFAPGTENTPMHLLFQLAGGFIIAVALVLPGISASQMLYMLG
;
A
#
# COMPACT_ATOMS: atom_id res chain seq x y z
N GLU A 1 30.71 24.97 4.88
CA GLU A 1 30.36 24.28 6.16
C GLU A 1 28.86 23.98 6.12
N ALA A 2 28.57 22.77 5.63
CA ALA A 2 27.22 22.28 5.42
C ALA A 2 26.57 22.05 6.79
N LYS A 3 25.40 22.63 7.00
CA LYS A 3 24.48 22.33 8.11
C LYS A 3 24.38 20.80 8.28
N ARG A 4 25.11 20.25 9.21
CA ARG A 4 24.80 18.97 9.84
C ARG A 4 23.43 19.13 10.48
N GLY A 5 22.39 18.93 9.72
CA GLY A 5 21.04 18.86 10.23
C GLY A 5 21.00 17.70 11.23
N SER A 6 20.99 18.06 12.49
CA SER A 6 20.76 17.16 13.61
C SER A 6 19.38 16.51 13.46
N TYR A 7 19.28 15.49 12.60
CA TYR A 7 18.17 14.56 12.66
C TYR A 7 18.38 13.74 13.92
N LYS A 8 17.68 14.14 14.98
CA LYS A 8 17.55 13.39 16.22
C LYS A 8 17.18 11.97 15.82
N MET A 9 18.12 11.02 15.96
CA MET A 9 17.87 9.61 15.65
C MET A 9 16.64 9.18 16.46
N GLU A 10 15.54 9.03 15.76
CA GLU A 10 14.33 8.50 16.39
C GLU A 10 14.69 7.09 16.85
N LYS A 11 14.46 6.78 18.13
CA LYS A 11 14.81 5.49 18.72
C LYS A 11 14.28 4.39 17.79
N ASN A 12 15.09 3.40 17.47
CA ASN A 12 14.76 2.26 16.59
C ASN A 12 13.37 1.67 16.89
N GLY A 13 12.96 1.66 18.16
CA GLY A 13 11.63 1.24 18.57
C GLY A 13 10.48 2.07 17.99
N LYS A 14 10.65 3.39 17.81
CA LYS A 14 9.60 4.21 17.15
C LYS A 14 9.49 3.90 15.67
N THR A 15 10.62 3.65 15.00
CA THR A 15 10.62 3.24 13.59
C THR A 15 9.95 1.89 13.42
N PHE A 16 10.22 0.94 14.32
CA PHE A 16 9.55 -0.38 14.33
C PHE A 16 8.04 -0.23 14.54
N ILE A 17 7.58 0.55 15.52
CA ILE A 17 6.14 0.75 15.78
C ILE A 17 5.45 1.41 14.58
N LYS A 18 6.06 2.43 13.97
CA LYS A 18 5.51 3.04 12.76
C LYS A 18 5.44 2.04 11.60
N GLY A 19 6.48 1.22 11.43
CA GLY A 19 6.47 0.11 10.48
C GLY A 19 5.33 -0.85 10.77
N LEU A 20 5.16 -1.29 12.01
CA LEU A 20 4.11 -2.22 12.43
C LEU A 20 2.70 -1.69 12.11
N VAL A 21 2.43 -0.42 12.40
CA VAL A 21 1.15 0.21 12.05
C VAL A 21 0.96 0.26 10.53
N ILE A 22 1.98 0.65 9.78
CA ILE A 22 1.91 0.70 8.31
C ILE A 22 1.66 -0.70 7.74
N GLY A 23 2.42 -1.70 8.18
CA GLY A 23 2.24 -3.09 7.73
C GLY A 23 0.85 -3.63 8.04
N ALA A 24 0.34 -3.39 9.24
CA ALA A 24 -1.01 -3.76 9.62
C ALA A 24 -2.07 -3.09 8.73
N THR A 25 -1.94 -1.80 8.46
CA THR A 25 -2.90 -1.05 7.62
C THR A 25 -2.86 -1.44 6.15
N MET A 26 -1.70 -1.89 5.64
CA MET A 26 -1.57 -2.37 4.25
C MET A 26 -2.39 -3.63 3.96
N THR A 27 -2.78 -4.39 4.98
CA THR A 27 -3.66 -5.56 4.82
C THR A 27 -5.14 -5.17 4.66
N VAL A 28 -5.48 -3.92 4.95
CA VAL A 28 -6.84 -3.39 4.77
C VAL A 28 -7.02 -2.93 3.32
N PRO A 29 -8.05 -3.42 2.60
CA PRO A 29 -8.33 -3.00 1.24
C PRO A 29 -8.50 -1.47 1.14
N GLY A 30 -7.89 -0.85 0.14
CA GLY A 30 -7.99 0.60 -0.08
C GLY A 30 -7.03 1.46 0.75
N VAL A 31 -6.26 0.89 1.66
CA VAL A 31 -5.23 1.62 2.43
C VAL A 31 -3.87 1.45 1.79
N SER A 32 -3.26 2.56 1.37
CA SER A 32 -1.91 2.57 0.80
C SER A 32 -0.86 2.77 1.89
N GLY A 33 0.17 1.91 1.90
CA GLY A 33 1.31 2.04 2.81
C GLY A 33 2.04 3.38 2.68
N GLY A 34 2.15 3.92 1.47
CA GLY A 34 2.73 5.22 1.21
C GLY A 34 1.94 6.36 1.85
N SER A 35 0.62 6.34 1.72
CA SER A 35 -0.26 7.33 2.36
C SER A 35 -0.17 7.25 3.89
N MET A 36 -0.12 6.04 4.45
CA MET A 36 0.06 5.86 5.90
C MET A 36 1.45 6.32 6.36
N ALA A 37 2.48 6.11 5.56
CA ALA A 37 3.82 6.61 5.85
C ALA A 37 3.86 8.16 5.89
N MET A 38 3.11 8.84 5.00
CA MET A 38 2.94 10.29 5.02
C MET A 38 2.19 10.75 6.29
N VAL A 39 1.08 10.10 6.62
CA VAL A 39 0.29 10.41 7.83
C VAL A 39 1.12 10.25 9.11
N LEU A 40 1.94 9.20 9.19
CA LEU A 40 2.82 8.93 10.33
C LEU A 40 4.13 9.75 10.30
N GLY A 41 4.32 10.58 9.25
CA GLY A 41 5.50 11.45 9.13
C GLY A 41 6.82 10.69 9.02
N ILE A 42 6.83 9.51 8.39
CA ILE A 42 8.03 8.71 8.17
C ILE A 42 8.42 8.62 6.69
N TYR A 43 7.55 9.05 5.77
CA TYR A 43 7.72 8.92 4.33
C TYR A 43 9.02 9.56 3.81
N ASP A 44 9.29 10.81 4.15
CA ASP A 44 10.49 11.52 3.70
C ASP A 44 11.78 10.85 4.20
N ARG A 45 11.72 10.27 5.41
CA ARG A 45 12.85 9.53 5.98
C ARG A 45 13.08 8.22 5.25
N LEU A 46 12.02 7.50 4.87
CA LEU A 46 12.11 6.30 4.04
C LEU A 46 12.77 6.62 2.71
N LEU A 47 12.29 7.64 2.00
CA LEU A 47 12.88 8.07 0.73
C LEU A 47 14.35 8.46 0.88
N LYS A 48 14.69 9.21 1.92
CA LYS A 48 16.06 9.60 2.19
C LYS A 48 16.97 8.40 2.41
N HIS A 49 16.61 7.46 3.30
CA HIS A 49 17.43 6.28 3.58
C HIS A 49 17.54 5.32 2.40
N VAL A 50 16.52 5.24 1.56
CA VAL A 50 16.59 4.49 0.30
C VAL A 50 17.55 5.17 -0.69
N SER A 51 17.45 6.49 -0.87
CA SER A 51 18.30 7.23 -1.82
C SER A 51 19.76 7.34 -1.37
N GLU A 52 20.01 7.37 -0.07
CA GLU A 52 21.34 7.53 0.50
C GLU A 52 21.99 6.20 0.96
N ILE A 53 21.39 5.06 0.60
CA ILE A 53 21.87 3.73 1.02
C ILE A 53 23.31 3.46 0.57
N THR A 54 23.72 4.00 -0.58
CA THR A 54 25.08 3.88 -1.11
C THR A 54 26.09 4.79 -0.38
N LYS A 55 25.63 5.92 0.15
CA LYS A 55 26.49 6.90 0.85
C LYS A 55 26.68 6.56 2.32
N TYR A 56 25.60 6.14 2.98
CA TYR A 56 25.56 5.80 4.41
C TYR A 56 24.94 4.42 4.65
N PRO A 57 25.61 3.34 4.21
CA PRO A 57 24.97 2.01 4.15
C PRO A 57 24.57 1.49 5.53
N LYS A 58 25.40 1.65 6.56
CA LYS A 58 25.12 1.13 7.90
C LYS A 58 23.90 1.80 8.53
N GLU A 59 23.81 3.11 8.44
CA GLU A 59 22.72 3.90 9.04
C GLU A 59 21.39 3.65 8.31
N SER A 60 21.43 3.71 6.97
CA SER A 60 20.26 3.49 6.13
C SER A 60 19.74 2.06 6.26
N LEU A 61 20.63 1.07 6.24
CA LEU A 61 20.26 -0.33 6.39
C LEU A 61 19.65 -0.61 7.77
N THR A 62 20.22 -0.07 8.84
CA THR A 62 19.67 -0.21 10.19
C THR A 62 18.24 0.35 10.28
N PHE A 63 18.03 1.56 9.76
CA PHE A 63 16.69 2.17 9.73
C PHE A 63 15.69 1.33 8.93
N LEU A 64 16.07 0.92 7.71
CA LEU A 64 15.22 0.14 6.82
C LEU A 64 14.92 -1.25 7.40
N LEU A 65 15.88 -1.89 8.06
CA LEU A 65 15.65 -3.19 8.70
C LEU A 65 14.66 -3.09 9.88
N TRP A 66 14.78 -2.08 10.74
CA TRP A 66 13.82 -1.87 11.82
C TRP A 66 12.42 -1.54 11.28
N PHE A 67 12.36 -0.75 10.22
CA PHE A 67 11.10 -0.46 9.55
C PHE A 67 10.49 -1.71 8.91
N ALA A 68 11.27 -2.48 8.14
CA ALA A 68 10.83 -3.69 7.47
C ALA A 68 10.41 -4.79 8.45
N ALA A 69 11.16 -4.96 9.55
CA ALA A 69 10.80 -5.89 10.62
C ALA A 69 9.46 -5.50 11.27
N GLY A 70 9.25 -4.20 11.54
CA GLY A 70 7.96 -3.70 12.03
C GLY A 70 6.85 -3.94 11.03
N ALA A 71 7.04 -3.55 9.77
CA ALA A 71 6.02 -3.69 8.72
C ALA A 71 5.67 -5.16 8.45
N GLY A 72 6.66 -6.03 8.37
CA GLY A 72 6.45 -7.46 8.20
C GLY A 72 5.70 -8.08 9.40
N SER A 73 6.08 -7.73 10.63
CA SER A 73 5.39 -8.19 11.83
C SER A 73 3.94 -7.69 11.86
N GLY A 74 3.71 -6.42 11.53
CA GLY A 74 2.37 -5.83 11.50
C GLY A 74 1.47 -6.49 10.47
N ALA A 75 1.97 -6.66 9.24
CA ALA A 75 1.25 -7.34 8.17
C ALA A 75 0.93 -8.80 8.54
N PHE A 76 1.91 -9.53 9.10
CA PHE A 76 1.73 -10.92 9.50
C PHE A 76 0.69 -11.07 10.62
N LEU A 77 0.82 -10.30 11.70
CA LEU A 77 -0.09 -10.38 12.85
C LEU A 77 -1.52 -10.00 12.45
N PHE A 78 -1.65 -8.93 11.67
CA PHE A 78 -2.97 -8.44 11.28
C PHE A 78 -3.65 -9.36 10.26
N SER A 79 -2.91 -9.89 9.28
CA SER A 79 -3.46 -10.86 8.32
C SER A 79 -3.87 -12.17 8.99
N ARG A 80 -3.12 -12.64 10.01
CA ARG A 80 -3.54 -13.80 10.82
C ARG A 80 -4.82 -13.50 11.59
N GLY A 81 -4.94 -12.31 12.18
CA GLY A 81 -6.15 -11.88 12.87
C GLY A 81 -7.36 -11.80 11.93
N ILE A 82 -7.20 -11.20 10.76
CA ILE A 82 -8.25 -11.13 9.72
C ILE A 82 -8.64 -12.53 9.27
N SER A 83 -7.67 -13.39 8.95
CA SER A 83 -7.93 -14.76 8.51
C SER A 83 -8.72 -15.54 9.57
N TRP A 84 -8.35 -15.40 10.86
CA TRP A 84 -9.11 -16.02 11.95
C TRP A 84 -10.54 -15.45 12.05
N LEU A 85 -10.71 -14.14 11.86
CA LEU A 85 -12.03 -13.51 11.89
C LEU A 85 -12.93 -13.97 10.73
N LEU A 86 -12.35 -14.16 9.54
CA LEU A 86 -13.06 -14.67 8.35
C LEU A 86 -13.51 -16.13 8.52
N THR A 87 -12.84 -16.94 9.34
CA THR A 87 -13.26 -18.31 9.65
C THR A 87 -14.35 -18.39 10.74
N THR A 88 -14.68 -17.25 11.35
CA THR A 88 -15.66 -17.13 12.42
C THR A 88 -16.96 -16.55 11.85
N ARG A 89 -18.07 -16.64 12.60
CA ARG A 89 -19.36 -15.99 12.23
C ARG A 89 -19.31 -14.46 12.15
N ALA A 90 -18.11 -13.86 12.33
CA ALA A 90 -17.86 -12.43 12.27
C ALA A 90 -17.52 -11.91 10.86
N GLU A 91 -17.53 -12.76 9.84
CA GLU A 91 -17.24 -12.38 8.44
C GLU A 91 -18.07 -11.16 7.97
N GLY A 92 -19.38 -11.18 8.23
CA GLY A 92 -20.27 -10.07 7.88
C GLY A 92 -19.87 -8.75 8.57
N ILE A 93 -19.49 -8.81 9.85
CA ILE A 93 -19.06 -7.64 10.61
C ILE A 93 -17.77 -7.06 10.00
N LEU A 94 -16.85 -7.93 9.60
CA LEU A 94 -15.58 -7.52 8.99
C LEU A 94 -15.82 -6.85 7.62
N CYS A 95 -16.74 -7.38 6.81
CA CYS A 95 -17.12 -6.76 5.54
C CYS A 95 -17.71 -5.36 5.74
N PHE A 96 -18.62 -5.19 6.72
CA PHE A 96 -19.17 -3.89 7.05
C PHE A 96 -18.12 -2.93 7.61
N PHE A 97 -17.17 -3.43 8.40
CA PHE A 97 -16.05 -2.63 8.89
C PHE A 97 -15.19 -2.10 7.74
N PHE A 98 -14.82 -2.95 6.78
CA PHE A 98 -14.05 -2.52 5.61
C PHE A 98 -14.83 -1.55 4.72
N LEU A 99 -16.11 -1.81 4.50
CA LEU A 99 -16.97 -0.91 3.74
C LEU A 99 -17.05 0.48 4.42
N GLY A 100 -17.19 0.49 5.74
CA GLY A 100 -17.17 1.72 6.54
C GLY A 100 -15.83 2.45 6.47
N ALA A 101 -14.71 1.72 6.57
CA ALA A 101 -13.37 2.29 6.47
C ALA A 101 -13.12 2.93 5.09
N VAL A 102 -13.48 2.26 3.99
CA VAL A 102 -13.37 2.79 2.63
C VAL A 102 -14.26 4.02 2.45
N SER A 103 -15.54 3.91 2.86
CA SER A 103 -16.50 5.02 2.76
C SER A 103 -16.07 6.24 3.59
N GLY A 104 -15.54 6.01 4.78
CA GLY A 104 -14.99 7.06 5.64
C GLY A 104 -13.76 7.76 5.08
N GLY A 105 -13.01 7.08 4.19
CA GLY A 105 -11.87 7.65 3.47
C GLY A 105 -12.25 8.63 2.35
N ILE A 106 -13.47 8.53 1.80
CA ILE A 106 -13.91 9.36 0.67
C ILE A 106 -13.79 10.87 0.95
N PRO A 107 -14.27 11.42 2.09
CA PRO A 107 -14.15 12.84 2.38
C PRO A 107 -12.68 13.31 2.45
N MET A 108 -11.79 12.47 2.96
CA MET A 108 -10.35 12.75 3.03
C MET A 108 -9.74 12.85 1.62
N ILE A 109 -10.10 11.93 0.72
CA ILE A 109 -9.63 11.93 -0.67
C ILE A 109 -10.14 13.18 -1.40
N LEU A 110 -11.43 13.51 -1.27
CA LEU A 110 -12.02 14.71 -1.87
C LEU A 110 -11.34 15.98 -1.38
N LYS A 111 -11.04 16.07 -0.09
CA LYS A 111 -10.32 17.21 0.50
C LYS A 111 -8.89 17.29 -0.04
N SER A 112 -8.18 16.18 -0.15
CA SER A 112 -6.82 16.13 -0.69
C SER A 112 -6.77 16.49 -2.18
N ALA A 113 -7.81 16.13 -2.94
CA ALA A 113 -7.98 16.52 -4.34
C ALA A 113 -8.42 17.98 -4.54
N SER A 114 -8.59 18.77 -3.43
CA SER A 114 -9.04 20.16 -3.46
C SER A 114 -10.38 20.36 -4.19
N VAL A 115 -11.22 19.34 -4.19
CA VAL A 115 -12.55 19.40 -4.80
C VAL A 115 -13.51 20.09 -3.84
N SER A 116 -13.78 21.37 -4.10
CA SER A 116 -14.73 22.16 -3.30
C SER A 116 -16.17 22.06 -3.79
N ARG A 117 -16.36 21.75 -5.07
CA ARG A 117 -17.69 21.54 -5.69
C ARG A 117 -17.57 20.52 -6.80
N ILE A 118 -18.50 19.56 -6.84
CA ILE A 118 -18.61 18.61 -7.94
C ILE A 118 -19.25 19.33 -9.13
N ARG A 119 -18.46 19.63 -10.15
CA ARG A 119 -18.90 20.15 -11.44
C ARG A 119 -18.97 19.00 -12.45
N GLY A 120 -19.42 19.28 -13.67
CA GLY A 120 -19.55 18.26 -14.72
C GLY A 120 -18.26 17.51 -15.03
N ARG A 121 -17.10 18.20 -14.95
CA ARG A 121 -15.79 17.57 -15.18
C ARG A 121 -15.43 16.57 -14.08
N GLU A 122 -15.63 16.92 -12.83
CA GLU A 122 -15.39 16.05 -11.68
C GLU A 122 -16.34 14.83 -11.72
N LEU A 123 -17.60 15.05 -12.14
CA LEU A 123 -18.56 13.97 -12.30
C LEU A 123 -18.12 12.99 -13.40
N ILE A 124 -17.65 13.49 -14.55
CA ILE A 124 -17.11 12.66 -15.63
C ILE A 124 -15.91 11.84 -15.11
N CYS A 125 -14.99 12.45 -14.37
CA CYS A 125 -13.84 11.75 -13.78
C CYS A 125 -14.28 10.65 -12.80
N ILE A 126 -15.30 10.90 -11.98
CA ILE A 126 -15.84 9.90 -11.04
C ILE A 126 -16.49 8.75 -11.84
N LEU A 127 -17.31 9.06 -12.84
CA LEU A 127 -17.98 8.04 -13.64
C LEU A 127 -16.99 7.20 -14.45
N THR A 128 -15.97 7.81 -15.03
CA THR A 128 -14.89 7.08 -15.72
C THR A 128 -14.10 6.20 -14.77
N GLY A 129 -13.81 6.68 -13.55
CA GLY A 129 -13.16 5.89 -12.53
C GLY A 129 -13.98 4.68 -12.10
N ILE A 130 -15.29 4.86 -11.87
CA ILE A 130 -16.22 3.77 -11.54
C ILE A 130 -16.30 2.77 -12.70
N LEU A 131 -16.45 3.26 -13.92
CA LEU A 131 -16.50 2.39 -15.10
C LEU A 131 -15.22 1.59 -15.27
N THR A 132 -14.07 2.21 -15.11
CA THR A 132 -12.78 1.53 -15.18
C THR A 132 -12.65 0.47 -14.09
N ALA A 133 -13.06 0.78 -12.85
CA ALA A 133 -13.04 -0.18 -11.75
C ALA A 133 -13.97 -1.37 -12.01
N LEU A 134 -15.17 -1.14 -12.56
CA LEU A 134 -16.10 -2.19 -12.94
C LEU A 134 -15.55 -3.07 -14.08
N LEU A 135 -14.93 -2.47 -15.10
CA LEU A 135 -14.30 -3.22 -16.19
C LEU A 135 -13.16 -4.11 -15.66
N ILE A 136 -12.34 -3.59 -14.74
CA ILE A 136 -11.27 -4.36 -14.10
C ILE A 136 -11.88 -5.50 -13.24
N ALA A 137 -12.97 -5.25 -12.52
CA ALA A 137 -13.63 -6.26 -11.70
C ALA A 137 -14.25 -7.41 -12.52
N LEU A 138 -14.53 -7.19 -13.80
CA LEU A 138 -15.02 -8.22 -14.73
C LEU A 138 -13.88 -9.11 -15.28
N ILE A 139 -12.62 -8.74 -15.07
CA ILE A 139 -11.47 -9.57 -15.48
C ILE A 139 -11.44 -10.80 -14.57
N PRO A 140 -11.41 -12.04 -15.13
CA PRO A 140 -11.33 -13.25 -14.34
C PRO A 140 -10.08 -13.23 -13.46
N GLN A 141 -10.26 -13.52 -12.17
CA GLN A 141 -9.14 -13.61 -11.23
C GLN A 141 -8.23 -14.76 -11.63
N GLY A 142 -6.92 -14.54 -11.52
CA GLY A 142 -5.93 -15.55 -11.88
C GLY A 142 -5.59 -15.65 -13.36
N MET A 143 -6.05 -14.69 -14.20
CA MET A 143 -5.66 -14.67 -15.62
C MET A 143 -4.13 -14.56 -15.79
N PHE A 144 -3.45 -13.94 -14.83
CA PHE A 144 -2.00 -13.78 -14.79
C PHE A 144 -1.35 -14.71 -13.77
N ALA A 145 -2.13 -15.60 -13.13
CA ALA A 145 -1.58 -16.57 -12.19
C ALA A 145 -0.54 -17.43 -12.89
N PRO A 146 0.61 -17.72 -12.23
CA PRO A 146 1.63 -18.58 -12.82
C PRO A 146 1.02 -19.96 -13.11
N GLY A 147 0.84 -20.26 -14.39
CA GLY A 147 0.52 -21.61 -14.82
C GLY A 147 1.69 -22.54 -14.46
N THR A 148 1.41 -23.83 -14.33
CA THR A 148 2.42 -24.87 -14.06
C THR A 148 3.41 -25.05 -15.21
N GLU A 149 3.21 -24.37 -16.33
CA GLU A 149 4.08 -24.47 -17.50
C GLU A 149 5.05 -23.27 -17.57
N ASN A 150 6.35 -23.57 -17.53
CA ASN A 150 7.43 -22.61 -17.72
C ASN A 150 7.55 -22.20 -19.21
N THR A 151 6.50 -21.60 -19.76
CA THR A 151 6.53 -21.08 -21.12
C THR A 151 7.13 -19.66 -21.11
N PRO A 152 7.96 -19.28 -22.10
CA PRO A 152 8.54 -17.93 -22.18
C PRO A 152 7.48 -16.81 -22.12
N MET A 153 6.28 -17.11 -22.61
CA MET A 153 5.13 -16.20 -22.55
C MET A 153 4.67 -15.94 -21.10
N HIS A 154 4.63 -16.97 -20.25
CA HIS A 154 4.30 -16.82 -18.83
C HIS A 154 5.32 -15.96 -18.09
N LEU A 155 6.61 -16.15 -18.39
CA LEU A 155 7.67 -15.30 -17.81
C LEU A 155 7.49 -13.83 -18.20
N LEU A 156 7.12 -13.56 -19.43
CA LEU A 156 6.84 -12.20 -19.91
C LEU A 156 5.65 -11.58 -19.17
N PHE A 157 4.55 -12.33 -18.96
CA PHE A 157 3.40 -11.86 -18.20
C PHE A 157 3.75 -11.61 -16.72
N GLN A 158 4.54 -12.48 -16.10
CA GLN A 158 5.01 -12.29 -14.73
C GLN A 158 5.89 -11.04 -14.60
N LEU A 159 6.79 -10.81 -15.55
CA LEU A 159 7.62 -9.61 -15.57
C LEU A 159 6.77 -8.34 -15.75
N ALA A 160 5.79 -8.37 -16.66
CA ALA A 160 4.87 -7.27 -16.87
C ALA A 160 4.02 -6.99 -15.62
N GLY A 161 3.49 -8.04 -14.98
CA GLY A 161 2.75 -7.94 -13.71
C GLY A 161 3.61 -7.38 -12.59
N GLY A 162 4.82 -7.86 -12.43
CA GLY A 162 5.80 -7.35 -11.47
C GLY A 162 6.13 -5.86 -11.70
N PHE A 163 6.28 -5.45 -12.96
CA PHE A 163 6.49 -4.05 -13.32
C PHE A 163 5.29 -3.17 -12.95
N ILE A 164 4.06 -3.62 -13.25
CA ILE A 164 2.82 -2.92 -12.89
C ILE A 164 2.73 -2.75 -11.37
N ILE A 165 3.02 -3.81 -10.60
CA ILE A 165 3.03 -3.77 -9.13
C ILE A 165 4.10 -2.79 -8.63
N ALA A 166 5.30 -2.80 -9.22
CA ALA A 166 6.37 -1.86 -8.84
C ALA A 166 5.96 -0.40 -9.07
N VAL A 167 5.29 -0.11 -10.19
CA VAL A 167 4.74 1.23 -10.47
C VAL A 167 3.65 1.58 -9.47
N ALA A 168 2.75 0.64 -9.14
CA ALA A 168 1.69 0.84 -8.16
C ALA A 168 2.23 1.12 -6.74
N LEU A 169 3.36 0.53 -6.38
CA LEU A 169 4.04 0.78 -5.10
C LEU A 169 4.57 2.21 -4.97
N VAL A 170 4.99 2.81 -6.08
CA VAL A 170 5.55 4.17 -6.11
C VAL A 170 4.45 5.22 -6.17
N LEU A 171 3.32 4.91 -6.81
CA LEU A 171 2.22 5.85 -6.97
C LEU A 171 1.36 5.91 -5.69
N PRO A 172 1.26 7.08 -5.05
CA PRO A 172 0.38 7.23 -3.89
C PRO A 172 -1.08 7.07 -4.32
N GLY A 173 -1.83 6.29 -3.53
CA GLY A 173 -3.27 6.05 -3.77
C GLY A 173 -3.60 4.74 -4.48
N ILE A 174 -2.62 4.01 -5.01
CA ILE A 174 -2.82 2.67 -5.57
C ILE A 174 -2.43 1.64 -4.50
N SER A 175 -3.31 0.68 -4.24
CA SER A 175 -3.03 -0.42 -3.32
C SER A 175 -2.29 -1.54 -4.04
N ALA A 176 -1.02 -1.74 -3.70
CA ALA A 176 -0.20 -2.81 -4.27
C ALA A 176 -0.78 -4.20 -3.96
N SER A 177 -1.39 -4.38 -2.78
CA SER A 177 -2.05 -5.64 -2.40
C SER A 177 -3.26 -5.95 -3.29
N GLN A 178 -4.03 -4.93 -3.67
CA GLN A 178 -5.16 -5.09 -4.58
C GLN A 178 -4.70 -5.41 -6.00
N MET A 179 -3.61 -4.77 -6.47
CA MET A 179 -3.00 -5.10 -7.76
C MET A 179 -2.47 -6.53 -7.78
N LEU A 180 -1.82 -6.97 -6.70
CA LEU A 180 -1.34 -8.35 -6.57
C LEU A 180 -2.50 -9.36 -6.61
N TYR A 181 -3.60 -9.06 -5.94
CA TYR A 181 -4.79 -9.91 -5.94
C TYR A 181 -5.47 -9.99 -7.32
N MET A 182 -5.46 -8.90 -8.09
CA MET A 182 -6.02 -8.86 -9.45
C MET A 182 -5.15 -9.59 -10.47
N LEU A 183 -3.84 -9.53 -10.29
CA LEU A 183 -2.89 -10.15 -11.22
C LEU A 183 -2.66 -11.65 -10.93
N GLY A 184 -3.08 -12.17 -9.76
CA GLY A 184 -2.92 -13.57 -9.32
C GLY A 184 -1.66 -13.72 -8.51
#